data_d1dde529161e26d735bae0dfaca44229
#
_entry.id   d1dde529161e26d735bae0dfaca44229
#
_cell.length_a   1.000
_cell.length_b   1.000
_cell.length_c   1.000
_cell.angle_alpha   90.00
_cell.angle_beta   90.00
_cell.angle_gamma   90.00
#
_symmetry.space_group_name_H-M   'P 1'
#
loop_
_entity.id
_entity.type
_entity.pdbx_description
1 polymer ?
#
loop_
_entity_poly.entity_id
_entity_poly.type
_entity_poly.pdbx_seq_one_letter_code
_entity_poly.pdbx_strand_id
1 'polypeptide(L)'
;MPIHVAEQQNLESISAEMTAPVRARIEEAAAWRGVPVGSFVIEAATRAADEVLEHERLIQLSRDDAERILALLENPPAPNAAMRKAVDAHQRLIRG
;
A
#
# COMPACT_ATOMS: atom_id res chain seq x y z
N MET A 1 7.17 14.74 34.00
CA MET A 1 6.63 14.55 33.66
C MET A 1 6.32 14.44 32.64
N PRO A 2 6.10 14.31 32.21
CA PRO A 2 5.81 14.16 31.31
C PRO A 2 5.26 14.18 30.54
N ILE A 3 5.10 14.16 29.71
CA ILE A 3 4.68 14.04 29.16
C ILE A 3 3.89 14.07 28.43
N HIS A 4 3.71 14.24 28.06
CA HIS A 4 2.67 14.58 27.68
C HIS A 4 2.28 14.43 26.25
N VAL A 5 3.04 14.10 25.19
CA VAL A 5 2.71 13.62 23.85
C VAL A 5 1.79 12.42 23.92
N ALA A 6 2.04 11.56 24.88
CA ALA A 6 1.19 10.39 25.08
C ALA A 6 -0.23 10.78 25.47
N GLU A 7 -0.40 11.88 26.16
CA GLU A 7 -1.74 12.32 26.55
C GLU A 7 -2.53 12.85 25.36
N GLN A 8 -1.82 13.44 24.39
CA GLN A 8 -2.45 13.99 23.20
C GLN A 8 -2.79 12.92 22.17
N GLN A 9 -2.13 11.79 22.26
CA GLN A 9 -2.38 10.65 21.36
C GLN A 9 -3.18 9.60 22.10
N ASN A 10 -4.31 9.23 21.56
CA ASN A 10 -5.10 8.15 22.14
C ASN A 10 -4.41 6.83 21.87
N LEU A 11 -3.86 6.24 22.90
CA LEU A 11 -3.21 4.94 22.79
C LEU A 11 -4.23 3.82 22.90
N GLU A 12 -4.15 2.87 22.00
CA GLU A 12 -5.04 1.73 22.00
C GLU A 12 -4.23 0.45 22.03
N SER A 13 -4.85 -0.63 22.47
CA SER A 13 -4.18 -1.91 22.63
C SER A 13 -4.79 -2.97 21.74
N ILE A 14 -3.94 -3.83 21.22
CA ILE A 14 -4.35 -5.04 20.53
C ILE A 14 -3.65 -6.20 21.21
N SER A 15 -4.40 -7.25 21.54
CA SER A 15 -3.83 -8.47 22.11
C SER A 15 -3.80 -9.57 21.08
N ALA A 16 -2.73 -10.32 21.05
CA ALA A 16 -2.60 -11.45 20.15
C ALA A 16 -2.01 -12.64 20.89
N GLU A 17 -2.59 -13.81 20.68
CA GLU A 17 -2.08 -15.03 21.24
C GLU A 17 -1.21 -15.74 20.22
N MET A 18 -0.12 -16.33 20.68
CA MET A 18 0.80 -17.00 19.78
C MET A 18 1.44 -18.19 20.50
N THR A 19 1.96 -19.10 19.74
CA THR A 19 2.66 -20.26 20.32
C THR A 19 4.00 -19.82 20.88
N ALA A 20 4.53 -20.64 21.82
CA ALA A 20 5.82 -20.33 22.43
C ALA A 20 6.96 -20.23 21.41
N PRO A 21 7.05 -21.09 20.40
CA PRO A 21 8.11 -20.95 19.38
C PRO A 21 8.03 -19.65 18.61
N VAL A 22 6.81 -19.19 18.30
CA VAL A 22 6.62 -17.92 17.59
C VAL A 22 7.07 -16.76 18.46
N ARG A 23 6.67 -16.78 19.73
CA ARG A 23 7.09 -15.71 20.65
C ARG A 23 8.60 -15.67 20.79
N ALA A 24 9.24 -16.81 20.91
CA ALA A 24 10.70 -16.87 21.03
C ALA A 24 11.40 -16.26 19.81
N ARG A 25 10.86 -16.51 18.63
CA ARG A 25 11.43 -15.93 17.40
C ARG A 25 11.30 -14.43 17.38
N ILE A 26 10.16 -13.92 17.82
CA ILE A 26 9.93 -12.48 17.87
C ILE A 26 10.87 -11.83 18.89
N GLU A 27 11.01 -12.44 20.06
CA GLU A 27 11.90 -11.93 21.10
C GLU A 27 13.34 -11.91 20.63
N GLU A 28 13.76 -12.96 19.94
CA GLU A 28 15.12 -13.04 19.40
C GLU A 28 15.38 -11.96 18.37
N ALA A 29 14.44 -11.76 17.45
CA ALA A 29 14.56 -10.74 16.43
C ALA A 29 14.61 -9.33 17.01
N ALA A 30 13.78 -9.09 18.02
CA ALA A 30 13.78 -7.79 18.71
C ALA A 30 15.12 -7.54 19.39
N ALA A 31 15.69 -8.57 20.00
CA ALA A 31 17.00 -8.47 20.65
C ALA A 31 18.09 -8.13 19.64
N TRP A 32 18.07 -8.76 18.48
CA TRP A 32 19.04 -8.47 17.42
C TRP A 32 18.91 -7.03 16.91
N ARG A 33 17.68 -6.50 16.87
CA ARG A 33 17.44 -5.13 16.47
C ARG A 33 17.73 -4.14 17.59
N GLY A 34 17.88 -4.61 18.82
CA GLY A 34 18.13 -3.74 19.95
C GLY A 34 16.93 -2.91 20.37
N VAL A 35 15.73 -3.42 20.15
CA VAL A 35 14.49 -2.71 20.49
C VAL A 35 13.62 -3.57 21.39
N PRO A 36 12.72 -2.95 22.18
CA PRO A 36 11.76 -3.71 22.98
C PRO A 36 10.85 -4.55 22.10
N VAL A 37 10.40 -5.69 22.64
CA VAL A 37 9.53 -6.61 21.91
C VAL A 37 8.27 -5.91 21.41
N GLY A 38 7.64 -5.11 22.25
CA GLY A 38 6.42 -4.39 21.85
C GLY A 38 6.64 -3.46 20.68
N SER A 39 7.75 -2.72 20.70
CA SER A 39 8.11 -1.83 19.61
C SER A 39 8.38 -2.58 18.33
N PHE A 40 9.07 -3.72 18.45
CA PHE A 40 9.35 -4.57 17.28
C PHE A 40 8.05 -5.05 16.63
N VAL A 41 7.10 -5.52 17.46
CA VAL A 41 5.82 -6.04 16.95
C VAL A 41 5.03 -4.93 16.26
N ILE A 42 4.98 -3.75 16.86
CA ILE A 42 4.25 -2.62 16.27
C ILE A 42 4.87 -2.23 14.94
N GLU A 43 6.19 -2.11 14.87
CA GLU A 43 6.87 -1.79 13.62
C GLU A 43 6.59 -2.83 12.54
N ALA A 44 6.72 -4.11 12.89
CA ALA A 44 6.52 -5.19 11.94
C ALA A 44 5.09 -5.24 11.44
N ALA A 45 4.13 -5.09 12.35
CA ALA A 45 2.72 -5.10 11.98
C ALA A 45 2.35 -3.90 11.13
N THR A 46 2.90 -2.72 11.45
CA THR A 46 2.65 -1.51 10.68
C THR A 46 3.18 -1.66 9.26
N ARG A 47 4.37 -2.21 9.13
CA ARG A 47 4.96 -2.45 7.80
C ARG A 47 4.11 -3.43 7.00
N ALA A 48 3.69 -4.51 7.63
CA ALA A 48 2.84 -5.49 6.97
C ALA A 48 1.50 -4.89 6.56
N ALA A 49 0.92 -4.06 7.42
CA ALA A 49 -0.34 -3.38 7.11
C ALA A 49 -0.17 -2.43 5.92
N ASP A 50 0.92 -1.68 5.89
CA ASP A 50 1.20 -0.75 4.79
C ASP A 50 1.31 -1.50 3.46
N GLU A 51 1.97 -2.66 3.47
CA GLU A 51 2.11 -3.47 2.28
C GLU A 51 0.76 -3.97 1.77
N VAL A 52 -0.09 -4.44 2.67
CA VAL A 52 -1.42 -4.92 2.30
C VAL A 52 -2.26 -3.79 1.73
N LEU A 53 -2.27 -2.63 2.40
CA LEU A 53 -3.06 -1.49 1.97
C LEU A 53 -2.59 -0.94 0.62
N GLU A 54 -1.28 -0.91 0.41
CA GLU A 54 -0.73 -0.48 -0.86
C GLU A 54 -1.11 -1.42 -2.00
N HIS A 55 -1.05 -2.71 -1.74
CA HIS A 55 -1.45 -3.72 -2.71
C HIS A 55 -2.92 -3.57 -3.10
N GLU A 56 -3.79 -3.39 -2.11
CA GLU A 56 -5.22 -3.19 -2.37
C GLU A 56 -5.48 -1.90 -3.16
N ARG A 57 -4.72 -0.85 -2.85
CA ARG A 57 -4.84 0.42 -3.58
C ARG A 57 -4.48 0.27 -5.04
N LEU A 58 -3.42 -0.49 -5.32
CA LEU A 58 -2.98 -0.74 -6.70
C LEU A 58 -4.01 -1.56 -7.47
N ILE A 59 -4.61 -2.55 -6.82
CA ILE A 59 -5.68 -3.33 -7.44
C ILE A 59 -6.87 -2.45 -7.76
N GLN A 60 -7.24 -1.57 -6.86
CA GLN A 60 -8.36 -0.66 -7.06
C GLN A 60 -8.10 0.30 -8.23
N LEU A 61 -6.90 0.83 -8.32
CA LEU A 61 -6.50 1.69 -9.44
C LEU A 61 -6.58 0.94 -10.77
N SER A 62 -6.14 -0.31 -10.79
CA SER A 62 -6.21 -1.14 -11.99
C SER A 62 -7.64 -1.37 -12.45
N ARG A 63 -8.55 -1.58 -11.52
CA ARG A 63 -9.97 -1.74 -11.84
C ARG A 63 -10.55 -0.47 -12.41
N ASP A 64 -10.24 0.67 -11.79
CA ASP A 64 -10.74 1.96 -12.25
C ASP A 64 -10.23 2.26 -13.65
N ASP A 65 -8.96 1.97 -13.92
CA ASP A 65 -8.40 2.17 -15.25
C ASP A 65 -9.05 1.24 -16.27
N ALA A 66 -9.28 0.00 -15.92
CA ALA A 66 -9.95 -0.96 -16.81
C ALA A 66 -11.37 -0.50 -17.14
N GLU A 67 -12.10 0.00 -16.15
CA GLU A 67 -13.44 0.51 -16.35
C GLU A 67 -13.45 1.72 -17.28
N ARG A 68 -12.48 2.62 -17.13
CA ARG A 68 -12.36 3.79 -18.00
C ARG A 68 -12.08 3.37 -19.43
N ILE A 69 -11.17 2.44 -19.62
CA ILE A 69 -10.84 1.93 -20.94
C ILE A 69 -12.07 1.31 -21.58
N LEU A 70 -12.79 0.48 -20.83
CA LEU A 70 -13.99 -0.17 -21.32
C LEU A 70 -15.06 0.85 -21.72
N ALA A 71 -15.26 1.88 -20.88
CA ALA A 71 -16.22 2.95 -21.16
C ALA A 71 -15.86 3.69 -22.45
N LEU A 72 -14.56 3.93 -22.68
CA LEU A 72 -14.10 4.58 -23.90
C LEU A 72 -14.33 3.73 -25.14
N LEU A 73 -14.21 2.40 -25.00
CA LEU A 73 -14.45 1.48 -26.10
C LEU A 73 -15.93 1.38 -26.42
N GLU A 74 -16.78 1.44 -25.41
CA GLU A 74 -18.23 1.35 -25.59
C GLU A 74 -18.84 2.66 -26.09
N ASN A 75 -18.27 3.79 -25.67
CA ASN A 75 -18.76 5.11 -26.00
C ASN A 75 -17.61 6.03 -26.30
N PRO A 76 -16.90 5.82 -27.40
CA PRO A 76 -15.73 6.64 -27.70
C PRO A 76 -16.11 8.10 -27.92
N PRO A 77 -15.39 9.04 -27.29
CA PRO A 77 -15.63 10.46 -27.54
C PRO A 77 -15.19 10.83 -28.94
N ALA A 78 -15.74 11.94 -29.45
CA ALA A 78 -15.33 12.45 -30.74
C ALA A 78 -13.83 12.77 -30.69
N PRO A 79 -13.07 12.36 -31.71
CA PRO A 79 -11.63 12.62 -31.71
C PRO A 79 -11.34 14.12 -31.81
N ASN A 80 -10.36 14.55 -31.03
CA ASN A 80 -9.87 15.94 -31.10
C ASN A 80 -8.41 15.92 -31.55
N ALA A 81 -7.85 17.11 -31.77
CA ALA A 81 -6.49 17.23 -32.27
C ALA A 81 -5.44 16.56 -31.37
N ALA A 82 -5.60 16.69 -30.05
CA ALA A 82 -4.67 16.09 -29.10
C ALA A 82 -4.73 14.56 -29.16
N MET A 83 -5.92 14.00 -29.25
CA MET A 83 -6.10 12.57 -29.39
C MET A 83 -5.51 12.04 -30.69
N ARG A 84 -5.71 12.76 -31.77
CA ARG A 84 -5.14 12.37 -33.06
C ARG A 84 -3.62 12.37 -33.03
N LYS A 85 -3.03 13.40 -32.40
CA LYS A 85 -1.59 13.45 -32.24
C LYS A 85 -1.05 12.29 -31.42
N ALA A 86 -1.74 11.96 -30.34
CA ALA A 86 -1.34 10.84 -29.49
C ALA A 86 -1.39 9.52 -30.24
N VAL A 87 -2.45 9.30 -31.01
CA VAL A 87 -2.60 8.08 -31.81
C VAL A 87 -1.52 8.00 -32.88
N ASP A 88 -1.25 9.11 -33.58
CA ASP A 88 -0.23 9.17 -34.61
C ASP A 88 1.15 8.89 -34.04
N ALA A 89 1.47 9.48 -32.89
CA ALA A 89 2.75 9.25 -32.24
C ALA A 89 2.93 7.80 -31.85
N HIS A 90 1.86 7.18 -31.34
CA HIS A 90 1.88 5.77 -30.94
C HIS A 90 2.10 4.86 -32.15
N GLN A 91 1.41 5.14 -33.24
CA GLN A 91 1.55 4.36 -34.47
C GLN A 91 2.96 4.47 -35.05
N ARG A 92 3.55 5.67 -35.01
CA ARG A 92 4.92 5.85 -35.45
C ARG A 92 5.92 5.02 -34.64
N LEU A 93 5.71 4.97 -33.32
CA LEU A 93 6.55 4.16 -32.44
C LEU A 93 6.45 2.68 -32.76
N ILE A 94 5.26 2.20 -33.08
CA ILE A 94 5.04 0.80 -33.42
C ILE A 94 5.63 0.46 -34.76
N ARG A 95 5.51 1.35 -35.73
CA ARG A 95 6.02 1.12 -37.09
C ARG A 95 7.51 1.32 -37.20
N GLY A 96 8.03 2.18 -36.35
CA GLY A 96 9.41 2.58 -36.36
C GLY A 96 10.34 1.50 -36.02
#